data_3cd663d666bd737beb9b507d0af7c4c2
#
_entry.id   3cd663d666bd737beb9b507d0af7c4c2
#
_cell.length_a   1.000
_cell.length_b   1.000
_cell.length_c   1.000
_cell.angle_alpha   90.00
_cell.angle_beta   90.00
_cell.angle_gamma   90.00
#
_symmetry.space_group_name_H-M   'P 1'
#
loop_
_entity.id
_entity.type
_entity.pdbx_description
1 polymer ?
#
loop_
_entity_poly.entity_id
_entity_poly.type
_entity_poly.pdbx_seq_one_letter_code
_entity_poly.pdbx_strand_id
1 'polypeptide(L)'
;MTAVFSLSPLVDVNARGAAASESLRTSLAYDLVAPFSNVLDALTLLTPAQGLATFALCAIVALGLWMRTRGRIRAGFVPCGLPRTALCFCGGAVAIAGIMLIAIRPMASLALADPDLIAVDFHSHTDASHDGRPGFNPERNREWHSSSGYNAVYVTDHRTFDGALDGLARNPERAGERTVLLPGVELRDGDQHPILLGVDPKRMRITSPDWEGAAVEADGGPAPPILLLSLPGNIVRIPASETDGPVRIAGVEAIDGSPRGMAQSARDQDAIIALAESRHLAMISASDNHGWGRTAPAWSVLRIPGWRDMTPASLDIAIRLTIISQGTRAVKVIARRTVPAPRNRLEMATGGIVVALVMMRTMNVADRLSWMAWSWGLCFLSLRGARRNANKSRARLKKRMERKLRPAIDVAA
;
A
#
# COMPACT_ATOMS: atom_id res chain seq x y z
N MET A 1 -8.44 -30.52 1.30
CA MET A 1 -9.53 -29.63 0.87
C MET A 1 -9.20 -28.13 0.88
N THR A 2 -8.08 -27.68 1.42
CA THR A 2 -7.71 -26.24 1.55
C THR A 2 -7.08 -25.61 0.31
N ALA A 3 -6.53 -26.37 -0.63
CA ALA A 3 -5.80 -25.82 -1.79
C ALA A 3 -6.70 -25.26 -2.92
N VAL A 4 -7.96 -25.65 -2.98
CA VAL A 4 -8.87 -25.29 -4.10
C VAL A 4 -9.39 -23.85 -3.99
N PHE A 5 -9.28 -23.19 -2.83
CA PHE A 5 -9.87 -21.88 -2.58
C PHE A 5 -8.87 -20.77 -2.27
N SER A 6 -7.56 -21.03 -2.24
CA SER A 6 -6.55 -20.00 -2.02
C SER A 6 -6.05 -19.42 -3.34
N LEU A 7 -6.03 -18.09 -3.42
CA LEU A 7 -5.38 -17.35 -4.50
C LEU A 7 -3.98 -16.95 -4.06
N SER A 8 -3.01 -16.98 -4.97
CA SER A 8 -1.71 -16.35 -4.72
C SER A 8 -1.92 -14.87 -4.38
N PRO A 9 -1.36 -14.36 -3.28
CA PRO A 9 -1.46 -12.95 -2.94
C PRO A 9 -0.62 -12.05 -3.86
N LEU A 10 0.27 -12.65 -4.65
CA LEU A 10 1.20 -11.97 -5.54
C LEU A 10 0.92 -12.32 -7.01
N VAL A 11 1.16 -11.35 -7.87
CA VAL A 11 1.04 -11.44 -9.33
C VAL A 11 2.35 -10.98 -9.95
N ASP A 12 2.86 -11.75 -10.88
CA ASP A 12 3.91 -11.32 -11.80
C ASP A 12 3.26 -10.55 -12.94
N VAL A 13 3.54 -9.24 -13.01
CA VAL A 13 2.92 -8.33 -13.99
C VAL A 13 3.46 -8.62 -15.39
N ASN A 14 4.75 -8.95 -15.51
CA ASN A 14 5.40 -9.26 -16.78
C ASN A 14 4.82 -10.55 -17.39
N ALA A 15 4.68 -11.59 -16.55
CA ALA A 15 4.13 -12.89 -16.99
C ALA A 15 2.59 -12.92 -16.99
N ARG A 16 1.92 -11.89 -16.50
CA ARG A 16 0.45 -11.83 -16.34
C ARG A 16 -0.13 -13.01 -15.56
N GLY A 17 0.64 -13.53 -14.59
CA GLY A 17 0.32 -14.73 -13.85
C GLY A 17 0.57 -14.65 -12.36
N ALA A 18 0.38 -15.75 -11.64
CA ALA A 18 0.75 -15.84 -10.23
C ALA A 18 2.28 -15.82 -10.10
N ALA A 19 2.81 -15.07 -9.15
CA ALA A 19 4.21 -15.13 -8.79
C ALA A 19 4.51 -16.52 -8.18
N ALA A 20 5.50 -17.21 -8.71
CA ALA A 20 5.77 -18.62 -8.36
C ALA A 20 6.88 -18.77 -7.32
N SER A 21 7.85 -17.86 -7.30
CA SER A 21 9.06 -17.90 -6.46
C SER A 21 9.05 -16.87 -5.33
N GLU A 22 8.12 -15.93 -5.35
CA GLU A 22 8.00 -14.86 -4.37
C GLU A 22 6.84 -15.15 -3.41
N SER A 23 7.00 -14.73 -2.17
CA SER A 23 5.97 -14.90 -1.14
C SER A 23 5.81 -13.65 -0.28
N LEU A 24 4.69 -13.54 0.42
CA LEU A 24 4.52 -12.55 1.47
C LEU A 24 4.85 -13.17 2.82
N ARG A 25 5.67 -12.46 3.60
CA ARG A 25 5.96 -12.77 4.99
C ARG A 25 5.24 -11.76 5.88
N THR A 26 4.58 -12.25 6.91
CA THR A 26 3.93 -11.46 7.95
C THR A 26 4.71 -11.53 9.24
N SER A 27 4.68 -10.46 10.03
CA SER A 27 5.22 -10.45 11.39
C SER A 27 4.15 -10.92 12.38
N LEU A 28 4.58 -11.37 13.58
CA LEU A 28 3.65 -11.71 14.64
C LEU A 28 2.70 -10.55 14.99
N ALA A 29 3.21 -9.31 14.97
CA ALA A 29 2.39 -8.14 15.22
C ALA A 29 1.32 -7.94 14.13
N TYR A 30 1.64 -8.21 12.86
CA TYR A 30 0.68 -8.20 11.76
C TYR A 30 -0.42 -9.25 11.99
N ASP A 31 -0.02 -10.49 12.29
CA ASP A 31 -0.92 -11.62 12.46
C ASP A 31 -1.87 -11.43 13.66
N LEU A 32 -1.36 -10.91 14.79
CA LEU A 32 -2.19 -10.64 15.97
C LEU A 32 -3.33 -9.65 15.69
N VAL A 33 -3.09 -8.67 14.82
CA VAL A 33 -4.09 -7.65 14.43
C VAL A 33 -4.57 -7.84 13.00
N ALA A 34 -4.52 -9.06 12.46
CA ALA A 34 -4.85 -9.38 11.07
C ALA A 34 -6.20 -8.82 10.59
N PRO A 35 -7.31 -8.78 11.37
CA PRO A 35 -8.54 -8.15 10.91
C PRO A 35 -8.38 -6.68 10.53
N PHE A 36 -7.49 -5.94 11.20
CA PHE A 36 -7.20 -4.54 10.88
C PHE A 36 -6.15 -4.45 9.78
N SER A 37 -5.06 -5.22 9.87
CA SER A 37 -3.98 -5.21 8.89
C SER A 37 -4.46 -5.61 7.49
N ASN A 38 -5.21 -6.70 7.37
CA ASN A 38 -5.72 -7.17 6.07
C ASN A 38 -6.72 -6.17 5.46
N VAL A 39 -7.62 -5.60 6.28
CA VAL A 39 -8.58 -4.60 5.79
C VAL A 39 -7.88 -3.35 5.32
N LEU A 40 -6.86 -2.86 6.07
CA LEU A 40 -6.09 -1.71 5.66
C LEU A 40 -5.27 -1.98 4.40
N ASP A 41 -4.64 -3.15 4.32
CA ASP A 41 -3.93 -3.57 3.11
C ASP A 41 -4.87 -3.57 1.90
N ALA A 42 -6.07 -4.13 2.05
CA ALA A 42 -7.06 -4.16 0.98
C ALA A 42 -7.54 -2.75 0.58
N LEU A 43 -7.85 -1.90 1.56
CA LEU A 43 -8.37 -0.55 1.30
C LEU A 43 -7.33 0.39 0.69
N THR A 44 -6.07 0.32 1.13
CA THR A 44 -5.00 1.20 0.63
C THR A 44 -4.51 0.81 -0.76
N LEU A 45 -4.89 -0.37 -1.25
CA LEU A 45 -4.63 -0.84 -2.62
C LEU A 45 -5.80 -0.56 -3.59
N LEU A 46 -6.84 0.11 -3.15
CA LEU A 46 -7.94 0.55 -4.02
C LEU A 46 -7.62 1.89 -4.68
N THR A 47 -8.07 2.03 -5.92
CA THR A 47 -8.13 3.36 -6.54
C THR A 47 -9.10 4.26 -5.76
N PRO A 48 -8.97 5.59 -5.83
CA PRO A 48 -9.87 6.51 -5.13
C PRO A 48 -11.36 6.27 -5.45
N ALA A 49 -11.67 5.97 -6.72
CA ALA A 49 -13.04 5.67 -7.16
C ALA A 49 -13.58 4.37 -6.54
N GLN A 50 -12.76 3.30 -6.51
CA GLN A 50 -13.10 2.04 -5.85
C GLN A 50 -13.29 2.24 -4.34
N GLY A 51 -12.39 3.00 -3.70
CA GLY A 51 -12.48 3.32 -2.27
C GLY A 51 -13.78 4.04 -1.92
N LEU A 52 -14.14 5.08 -2.69
CA LEU A 52 -15.39 5.83 -2.52
C LEU A 52 -16.62 4.95 -2.71
N ALA A 53 -16.65 4.13 -3.75
CA ALA A 53 -17.77 3.21 -4.03
C ALA A 53 -17.92 2.15 -2.93
N THR A 54 -16.81 1.60 -2.44
CA THR A 54 -16.80 0.65 -1.31
C THR A 54 -17.35 1.31 -0.04
N PHE A 55 -16.90 2.53 0.27
CA PHE A 55 -17.40 3.28 1.41
C PHE A 55 -18.90 3.57 1.29
N ALA A 56 -19.37 4.02 0.12
CA ALA A 56 -20.78 4.28 -0.14
C ALA A 56 -21.64 3.01 0.05
N LEU A 57 -21.17 1.87 -0.46
CA LEU A 57 -21.86 0.57 -0.27
C LEU A 57 -21.95 0.20 1.21
N CYS A 58 -20.85 0.31 1.94
CA CYS A 58 -20.85 0.04 3.39
C CYS A 58 -21.81 0.96 4.15
N ALA A 59 -21.86 2.26 3.80
CA ALA A 59 -22.76 3.23 4.40
C ALA A 59 -24.23 2.89 4.12
N ILE A 60 -24.56 2.51 2.88
CA ILE A 60 -25.94 2.09 2.49
C ILE A 60 -26.35 0.84 3.27
N VAL A 61 -25.49 -0.17 3.34
CA VAL A 61 -25.76 -1.41 4.12
C VAL A 61 -25.94 -1.09 5.60
N ALA A 62 -25.07 -0.27 6.19
CA ALA A 62 -25.16 0.13 7.58
C ALA A 62 -26.46 0.89 7.87
N LEU A 63 -26.85 1.82 6.99
CA LEU A 63 -28.11 2.56 7.08
C LEU A 63 -29.33 1.64 6.98
N GLY A 64 -29.33 0.70 6.03
CA GLY A 64 -30.40 -0.29 5.88
C GLY A 64 -30.56 -1.18 7.11
N LEU A 65 -29.45 -1.68 7.66
CA LEU A 65 -29.44 -2.45 8.90
C LEU A 65 -29.94 -1.60 10.08
N TRP A 66 -29.51 -0.34 10.18
CA TRP A 66 -29.97 0.58 11.21
C TRP A 66 -31.46 0.86 11.12
N MET A 67 -32.01 1.13 9.92
CA MET A 67 -33.47 1.33 9.72
C MET A 67 -34.26 0.08 10.12
N ARG A 68 -33.79 -1.12 9.72
CA ARG A 68 -34.44 -2.39 10.09
C ARG A 68 -34.41 -2.63 11.60
N THR A 69 -33.29 -2.34 12.28
CA THR A 69 -33.20 -2.49 13.74
C THR A 69 -34.03 -1.45 14.47
N ARG A 70 -34.14 -0.21 13.95
CA ARG A 70 -34.96 0.84 14.53
C ARG A 70 -36.47 0.47 14.52
N GLY A 71 -36.96 -0.13 13.44
CA GLY A 71 -38.32 -0.68 13.37
C GLY A 71 -38.54 -1.75 14.43
N ARG A 72 -37.61 -2.70 14.61
CA ARG A 72 -37.71 -3.76 15.64
C ARG A 72 -37.59 -3.23 17.07
N ILE A 73 -36.80 -2.16 17.30
CA ILE A 73 -36.70 -1.49 18.60
C ILE A 73 -38.05 -0.85 18.98
N ARG A 74 -38.70 -0.17 18.03
CA ARG A 74 -40.06 0.41 18.22
C ARG A 74 -41.12 -0.65 18.49
N ALA A 75 -40.96 -1.84 17.92
CA ALA A 75 -41.81 -3.00 18.19
C ALA A 75 -41.46 -3.77 19.48
N GLY A 76 -40.46 -3.29 20.26
CA GLY A 76 -40.07 -3.94 21.53
C GLY A 76 -39.15 -5.16 21.39
N PHE A 77 -38.73 -5.52 20.17
CA PHE A 77 -37.99 -6.76 19.89
C PHE A 77 -36.49 -6.67 20.05
N VAL A 78 -35.90 -5.47 20.15
CA VAL A 78 -34.42 -5.28 20.22
C VAL A 78 -34.05 -4.33 21.35
N PRO A 79 -33.07 -4.67 22.19
CA PRO A 79 -32.59 -3.78 23.24
C PRO A 79 -32.07 -2.46 22.66
N CYS A 80 -32.44 -1.34 23.26
CA CYS A 80 -32.13 0.02 22.83
C CYS A 80 -30.63 0.34 22.73
N GLY A 81 -29.75 -0.50 23.31
CA GLY A 81 -28.29 -0.32 23.30
C GLY A 81 -27.59 -0.81 22.02
N LEU A 82 -28.22 -1.64 21.20
CA LEU A 82 -27.55 -2.26 20.05
C LEU A 82 -27.10 -1.26 18.98
N PRO A 83 -27.91 -0.24 18.57
CA PRO A 83 -27.48 0.76 17.60
C PRO A 83 -26.35 1.65 18.12
N ARG A 84 -26.36 1.99 19.41
CA ARG A 84 -25.29 2.78 20.04
C ARG A 84 -23.98 2.00 20.10
N THR A 85 -24.03 0.72 20.43
CA THR A 85 -22.84 -0.16 20.45
C THR A 85 -22.28 -0.32 19.03
N ALA A 86 -23.13 -0.54 18.01
CA ALA A 86 -22.70 -0.62 16.63
C ALA A 86 -22.06 0.69 16.15
N LEU A 87 -22.65 1.84 16.48
CA LEU A 87 -22.10 3.15 16.12
C LEU A 87 -20.74 3.40 16.80
N CYS A 88 -20.61 3.08 18.08
CA CYS A 88 -19.33 3.19 18.80
C CYS A 88 -18.28 2.24 18.23
N PHE A 89 -18.64 1.03 17.84
CA PHE A 89 -17.74 0.07 17.20
C PHE A 89 -17.27 0.57 15.83
N CYS A 90 -18.18 1.02 14.97
CA CYS A 90 -17.84 1.58 13.65
C CYS A 90 -16.98 2.85 13.79
N GLY A 91 -17.34 3.75 14.70
CA GLY A 91 -16.55 4.95 14.97
C GLY A 91 -15.13 4.62 15.48
N GLY A 92 -15.03 3.65 16.38
CA GLY A 92 -13.73 3.15 16.87
C GLY A 92 -12.90 2.50 15.76
N ALA A 93 -13.51 1.68 14.92
CA ALA A 93 -12.82 1.06 13.78
C ALA A 93 -12.31 2.11 12.78
N VAL A 94 -13.12 3.13 12.47
CA VAL A 94 -12.71 4.25 11.59
C VAL A 94 -11.56 5.05 12.22
N ALA A 95 -11.62 5.33 13.52
CA ALA A 95 -10.55 6.02 14.22
C ALA A 95 -9.23 5.21 14.21
N ILE A 96 -9.30 3.91 14.48
CA ILE A 96 -8.14 3.01 14.42
C ILE A 96 -7.57 2.98 12.99
N ALA A 97 -8.42 2.82 11.98
CA ALA A 97 -8.01 2.84 10.59
C ALA A 97 -7.34 4.18 10.22
N GLY A 98 -7.90 5.30 10.67
CA GLY A 98 -7.31 6.63 10.48
C GLY A 98 -5.91 6.74 11.10
N ILE A 99 -5.74 6.28 12.33
CA ILE A 99 -4.43 6.28 13.01
C ILE A 99 -3.42 5.40 12.26
N MET A 100 -3.84 4.22 11.81
CA MET A 100 -2.97 3.27 11.11
C MET A 100 -2.59 3.77 9.70
N LEU A 101 -3.41 4.60 9.06
CA LEU A 101 -3.05 5.26 7.78
C LEU A 101 -2.00 6.36 7.95
N ILE A 102 -1.90 6.95 9.14
CA ILE A 102 -0.95 8.01 9.46
C ILE A 102 0.38 7.43 9.96
N ALA A 103 0.36 6.29 10.63
CA ALA A 103 1.53 5.67 11.25
C ALA A 103 2.15 4.57 10.37
N ILE A 104 3.46 4.37 10.50
CA ILE A 104 4.12 3.15 10.04
C ILE A 104 3.54 2.01 10.86
N ARG A 105 2.98 1.02 10.18
CA ARG A 105 2.32 -0.12 10.79
C ARG A 105 2.98 -1.44 10.34
N PRO A 106 2.77 -2.53 11.07
CA PRO A 106 3.14 -3.83 10.54
C PRO A 106 2.50 -4.07 9.18
N MET A 107 3.30 -4.46 8.19
CA MET A 107 2.88 -4.78 6.83
C MET A 107 3.36 -6.17 6.46
N ALA A 108 2.65 -6.82 5.54
CA ALA A 108 3.18 -8.02 4.90
C ALA A 108 4.30 -7.60 3.94
N SER A 109 5.47 -8.19 4.07
CA SER A 109 6.68 -7.88 3.31
C SER A 109 6.93 -8.89 2.20
N LEU A 110 7.53 -8.45 1.09
CA LEU A 110 8.03 -9.37 0.07
C LEU A 110 9.18 -10.21 0.64
N ALA A 111 9.15 -11.50 0.39
CA ALA A 111 10.22 -12.42 0.68
C ALA A 111 10.73 -13.05 -0.62
N LEU A 112 12.02 -12.89 -0.87
CA LEU A 112 12.75 -13.44 -2.00
C LEU A 112 13.54 -14.66 -1.53
N ALA A 113 13.36 -15.80 -2.17
CA ALA A 113 14.06 -17.04 -1.80
C ALA A 113 15.49 -17.06 -2.36
N ASP A 114 15.70 -16.49 -3.53
CA ASP A 114 17.00 -16.45 -4.21
C ASP A 114 17.84 -15.27 -3.64
N PRO A 115 19.07 -15.53 -3.13
CA PRO A 115 19.94 -14.51 -2.55
C PRO A 115 20.43 -13.46 -3.55
N ASP A 116 20.44 -13.76 -4.84
CA ASP A 116 20.86 -12.83 -5.89
C ASP A 116 19.75 -11.88 -6.34
N LEU A 117 18.51 -12.11 -5.88
CA LEU A 117 17.42 -11.20 -6.15
C LEU A 117 17.40 -10.05 -5.13
N ILE A 118 17.08 -8.88 -5.63
CA ILE A 118 16.92 -7.65 -4.85
C ILE A 118 15.59 -6.97 -5.18
N ALA A 119 14.87 -6.55 -4.17
CA ALA A 119 13.66 -5.73 -4.33
C ALA A 119 14.02 -4.25 -4.22
N VAL A 120 13.70 -3.48 -5.25
CA VAL A 120 14.04 -2.05 -5.38
C VAL A 120 12.76 -1.24 -5.53
N ASP A 121 12.72 -0.09 -4.85
CA ASP A 121 11.76 0.98 -5.13
C ASP A 121 12.47 2.10 -5.90
N PHE A 122 11.91 2.48 -7.03
CA PHE A 122 12.51 3.49 -7.91
C PHE A 122 11.95 4.90 -7.69
N HIS A 123 10.87 5.03 -6.89
CA HIS A 123 10.20 6.31 -6.70
C HIS A 123 9.60 6.41 -5.29
N SER A 124 10.18 7.29 -4.49
CA SER A 124 9.79 7.50 -3.10
C SER A 124 10.25 8.88 -2.62
N HIS A 125 9.45 9.49 -1.74
CA HIS A 125 9.69 10.83 -1.23
C HIS A 125 10.00 10.85 0.26
N THR A 126 10.57 11.97 0.69
CA THR A 126 10.77 12.31 2.11
C THR A 126 10.08 13.64 2.43
N ASP A 127 10.25 14.14 3.65
CA ASP A 127 9.78 15.47 4.04
C ASP A 127 10.63 16.62 3.46
N ALA A 128 11.68 16.33 2.70
CA ALA A 128 12.38 17.29 1.87
C ALA A 128 11.58 17.66 0.60
N SER A 129 10.70 16.78 0.13
CA SER A 129 9.75 17.08 -0.93
C SER A 129 8.65 18.02 -0.44
N HIS A 130 8.22 18.95 -1.29
CA HIS A 130 7.22 19.98 -0.91
C HIS A 130 5.84 19.41 -0.50
N ASP A 131 5.53 18.20 -0.93
CA ASP A 131 4.30 17.45 -0.64
C ASP A 131 4.54 16.22 0.25
N GLY A 132 5.78 16.02 0.66
CA GLY A 132 6.15 15.01 1.64
C GLY A 132 5.51 15.30 3.01
N ARG A 133 5.04 14.26 3.67
CA ARG A 133 4.46 14.38 5.00
C ARG A 133 5.51 14.87 6.01
N PRO A 134 5.23 15.94 6.79
CA PRO A 134 6.16 16.43 7.81
C PRO A 134 6.61 15.33 8.78
N GLY A 135 7.92 15.20 8.97
CA GLY A 135 8.55 14.19 9.82
C GLY A 135 8.72 12.80 9.16
N PHE A 136 8.38 12.66 7.89
CA PHE A 136 8.74 11.49 7.10
C PHE A 136 10.15 11.63 6.52
N ASN A 137 11.11 11.77 7.40
CA ASN A 137 12.52 11.91 7.05
C ASN A 137 13.09 10.63 6.41
N PRO A 138 14.34 10.64 5.90
CA PRO A 138 14.94 9.47 5.23
C PRO A 138 14.96 8.19 6.07
N GLU A 139 15.14 8.28 7.40
CA GLU A 139 15.09 7.06 8.25
C GLU A 139 13.66 6.50 8.36
N ARG A 140 12.64 7.33 8.41
CA ARG A 140 11.24 6.88 8.35
C ARG A 140 10.89 6.28 7.00
N ASN A 141 11.42 6.84 5.92
CA ASN A 141 11.31 6.27 4.59
C ASN A 141 11.97 4.88 4.57
N ARG A 142 13.19 4.73 5.07
CA ARG A 142 13.90 3.45 5.20
C ARG A 142 13.12 2.42 6.03
N GLU A 143 12.56 2.82 7.19
CA GLU A 143 11.74 1.94 8.03
C GLU A 143 10.53 1.39 7.29
N TRP A 144 9.81 2.25 6.57
CA TRP A 144 8.64 1.86 5.81
C TRP A 144 9.00 0.85 4.71
N HIS A 145 10.07 1.11 3.95
CA HIS A 145 10.52 0.25 2.88
C HIS A 145 11.07 -1.09 3.40
N SER A 146 11.85 -1.06 4.47
CA SER A 146 12.33 -2.28 5.13
C SER A 146 11.17 -3.15 5.62
N SER A 147 10.17 -2.53 6.26
CA SER A 147 8.98 -3.24 6.74
C SER A 147 8.11 -3.80 5.60
N SER A 148 8.24 -3.26 4.40
CA SER A 148 7.55 -3.71 3.19
C SER A 148 8.35 -4.75 2.39
N GLY A 149 9.63 -5.00 2.74
CA GLY A 149 10.49 -5.99 2.08
C GLY A 149 11.32 -5.45 0.92
N TYR A 150 11.52 -4.14 0.83
CA TYR A 150 12.48 -3.56 -0.10
C TYR A 150 13.90 -3.62 0.48
N ASN A 151 14.87 -3.85 -0.39
CA ASN A 151 16.29 -3.87 -0.05
C ASN A 151 17.00 -2.56 -0.43
N ALA A 152 16.55 -1.90 -1.47
CA ALA A 152 17.05 -0.60 -1.92
C ALA A 152 15.91 0.32 -2.33
N VAL A 153 16.10 1.62 -2.12
CA VAL A 153 15.10 2.65 -2.40
C VAL A 153 15.78 3.88 -2.98
N TYR A 154 15.31 4.34 -4.11
CA TYR A 154 15.68 5.65 -4.62
C TYR A 154 14.82 6.71 -3.95
N VAL A 155 15.50 7.66 -3.28
CA VAL A 155 14.86 8.86 -2.75
C VAL A 155 14.83 9.88 -3.87
N THR A 156 13.64 10.23 -4.33
CA THR A 156 13.40 11.00 -5.55
C THR A 156 12.58 12.24 -5.26
N ASP A 157 12.94 12.98 -4.21
CA ASP A 157 12.23 14.19 -3.82
C ASP A 157 12.14 15.19 -4.99
N HIS A 158 11.02 15.90 -5.08
CA HIS A 158 10.78 16.88 -6.14
C HIS A 158 11.84 17.95 -6.19
N ARG A 159 12.65 17.96 -7.26
CA ARG A 159 13.67 18.98 -7.57
C ARG A 159 14.70 19.24 -6.47
N THR A 160 14.91 18.32 -5.56
CA THR A 160 15.92 18.42 -4.51
C THR A 160 16.56 17.07 -4.22
N PHE A 161 17.81 17.11 -3.79
CA PHE A 161 18.54 15.93 -3.31
C PHE A 161 18.71 15.93 -1.78
N ASP A 162 18.10 16.85 -1.07
CA ASP A 162 18.34 17.03 0.38
C ASP A 162 18.01 15.75 1.16
N GLY A 163 16.85 15.15 0.89
CA GLY A 163 16.45 13.87 1.49
C GLY A 163 17.38 12.73 1.10
N ALA A 164 17.79 12.66 -0.17
CA ALA A 164 18.73 11.65 -0.65
C ALA A 164 20.10 11.80 0.02
N LEU A 165 20.64 13.02 0.12
CA LEU A 165 21.93 13.30 0.77
C LEU A 165 21.95 12.93 2.25
N ASP A 166 20.89 13.29 3.00
CA ASP A 166 20.74 12.90 4.41
C ASP A 166 20.62 11.37 4.55
N GLY A 167 19.88 10.71 3.66
CA GLY A 167 19.76 9.25 3.63
C GLY A 167 21.06 8.52 3.32
N LEU A 168 21.82 9.02 2.35
CA LEU A 168 23.13 8.48 1.97
C LEU A 168 24.12 8.53 3.13
N ALA A 169 24.15 9.62 3.89
CA ALA A 169 25.06 9.80 5.02
C ALA A 169 24.87 8.75 6.13
N ARG A 170 23.72 8.09 6.15
CA ARG A 170 23.34 7.07 7.14
C ARG A 170 23.20 5.67 6.57
N ASN A 171 23.64 5.46 5.35
CA ASN A 171 23.65 4.12 4.74
C ASN A 171 24.64 3.18 5.46
N PRO A 172 24.37 1.87 5.46
CA PRO A 172 25.32 0.88 5.93
C PRO A 172 26.53 0.81 4.97
N GLU A 173 27.60 0.18 5.42
CA GLU A 173 28.77 -0.06 4.57
C GLU A 173 28.43 -1.02 3.42
N ARG A 174 27.63 -2.05 3.71
CA ARG A 174 27.18 -3.05 2.74
C ARG A 174 25.67 -3.06 2.60
N ALA A 175 25.22 -3.21 1.37
CA ALA A 175 23.79 -3.17 1.03
C ALA A 175 22.96 -4.28 1.69
N GLY A 176 23.58 -5.41 2.04
CA GLY A 176 22.90 -6.53 2.71
C GLY A 176 22.62 -6.34 4.19
N GLU A 177 23.16 -5.32 4.83
CA GLU A 177 23.00 -5.10 6.28
C GLU A 177 21.63 -4.53 6.64
N ARG A 178 21.09 -3.64 5.81
CA ARG A 178 19.73 -3.08 5.91
C ARG A 178 19.32 -2.43 4.59
N THR A 179 18.07 -2.03 4.47
CA THR A 179 17.59 -1.28 3.30
C THR A 179 18.44 -0.04 3.07
N VAL A 180 19.02 0.09 1.87
CA VAL A 180 19.82 1.24 1.48
C VAL A 180 18.99 2.29 0.78
N LEU A 181 19.32 3.57 1.01
CA LEU A 181 18.77 4.70 0.27
C LEU A 181 19.74 5.11 -0.83
N LEU A 182 19.23 5.23 -2.04
CA LEU A 182 19.99 5.58 -3.23
C LEU A 182 19.53 6.95 -3.75
N PRO A 183 20.44 7.73 -4.39
CA PRO A 183 20.08 9.07 -4.85
C PRO A 183 19.33 9.03 -6.17
N GLY A 184 18.22 9.73 -6.20
CA GLY A 184 17.46 10.03 -7.39
C GLY A 184 16.79 11.39 -7.24
N VAL A 185 16.11 11.85 -8.26
CA VAL A 185 15.31 13.08 -8.22
C VAL A 185 14.15 12.96 -9.17
N GLU A 186 12.97 13.41 -8.74
CA GLU A 186 11.82 13.58 -9.60
C GLU A 186 11.85 14.98 -10.20
N LEU A 187 11.92 15.04 -11.51
CA LEU A 187 11.87 16.25 -12.32
C LEU A 187 10.42 16.55 -12.70
N ARG A 188 10.18 17.69 -13.30
CA ARG A 188 8.88 18.04 -13.84
C ARG A 188 9.03 18.55 -15.26
N ASP A 189 8.26 17.96 -16.17
CA ASP A 189 8.14 18.40 -17.55
C ASP A 189 6.65 18.44 -17.93
N GLY A 190 6.07 19.62 -17.87
CA GLY A 190 4.63 19.79 -18.09
C GLY A 190 3.80 18.91 -17.16
N ASP A 191 3.11 17.91 -17.74
CA ASP A 191 2.30 16.92 -17.03
C ASP A 191 3.06 15.63 -16.72
N GLN A 192 4.37 15.58 -17.02
CA GLN A 192 5.22 14.42 -16.79
C GLN A 192 6.12 14.65 -15.58
N HIS A 193 6.45 13.57 -14.93
CA HIS A 193 7.27 13.55 -13.71
C HIS A 193 8.40 12.53 -13.87
N PRO A 194 9.36 12.75 -14.83
CA PRO A 194 10.43 11.78 -15.04
C PRO A 194 11.37 11.72 -13.85
N ILE A 195 11.84 10.51 -13.55
CA ILE A 195 12.78 10.24 -12.48
C ILE A 195 14.17 10.12 -13.07
N LEU A 196 15.10 10.91 -12.58
CA LEU A 196 16.50 10.89 -12.97
C LEU A 196 17.34 10.16 -11.90
N LEU A 197 18.07 9.14 -12.33
CA LEU A 197 18.95 8.34 -11.50
C LEU A 197 20.40 8.40 -12.04
N GLY A 198 21.35 8.21 -11.14
CA GLY A 198 22.78 8.09 -11.51
C GLY A 198 23.50 9.42 -11.66
N VAL A 199 22.99 10.47 -11.08
CA VAL A 199 23.65 11.78 -10.98
C VAL A 199 24.33 11.94 -9.63
N ASP A 200 25.43 12.69 -9.58
CA ASP A 200 26.06 13.04 -8.32
C ASP A 200 25.28 14.18 -7.63
N PRO A 201 24.56 13.89 -6.54
CA PRO A 201 23.73 14.90 -5.88
C PRO A 201 24.51 16.07 -5.29
N LYS A 202 25.84 15.94 -5.14
CA LYS A 202 26.72 17.03 -4.66
C LYS A 202 27.14 17.99 -5.77
N ARG A 203 27.13 17.53 -7.01
CA ARG A 203 27.55 18.30 -8.19
C ARG A 203 26.38 18.88 -8.96
N MET A 204 25.25 18.20 -8.99
CA MET A 204 24.08 18.62 -9.72
C MET A 204 23.30 19.67 -8.97
N ARG A 205 23.04 20.81 -9.62
CA ARG A 205 22.04 21.79 -9.17
C ARG A 205 20.91 21.78 -10.20
N ILE A 206 19.69 21.50 -9.73
CA ILE A 206 18.51 21.53 -10.59
C ILE A 206 18.13 23.01 -10.80
N THR A 207 18.73 23.65 -11.79
CA THR A 207 18.52 25.07 -12.11
C THR A 207 17.47 25.29 -13.16
N SER A 208 17.17 24.27 -13.98
CA SER A 208 16.18 24.33 -15.06
C SER A 208 14.87 23.64 -14.68
N PRO A 209 13.71 24.18 -15.10
CA PRO A 209 12.45 23.49 -14.96
C PRO A 209 12.30 22.31 -15.94
N ASP A 210 13.12 22.24 -16.99
CA ASP A 210 13.12 21.16 -17.96
C ASP A 210 14.17 20.08 -17.61
N TRP A 211 13.80 18.84 -17.89
CA TRP A 211 14.66 17.69 -17.64
C TRP A 211 15.85 17.61 -18.59
N GLU A 212 15.76 18.19 -19.79
CA GLU A 212 16.84 18.19 -20.78
C GLU A 212 18.05 18.98 -20.27
N GLY A 213 17.82 20.17 -19.70
CA GLY A 213 18.89 20.95 -19.07
C GLY A 213 19.50 20.26 -17.86
N ALA A 214 18.69 19.62 -17.03
CA ALA A 214 19.18 18.88 -15.86
C ALA A 214 20.00 17.64 -16.27
N ALA A 215 19.65 17.02 -17.38
CA ALA A 215 20.29 15.82 -17.87
C ALA A 215 21.66 16.08 -18.53
N VAL A 216 21.86 17.26 -19.15
CA VAL A 216 23.14 17.65 -19.79
C VAL A 216 24.25 17.90 -18.76
N GLU A 217 23.89 18.30 -17.53
CA GLU A 217 24.85 18.51 -16.44
C GLU A 217 25.24 17.21 -15.72
N ALA A 218 24.60 16.08 -16.02
CA ALA A 218 24.85 14.81 -15.38
C ALA A 218 26.20 14.24 -15.83
N ASP A 219 27.24 14.44 -15.01
CA ASP A 219 28.57 13.87 -15.23
C ASP A 219 28.47 12.33 -15.15
N GLY A 220 28.81 11.71 -16.27
CA GLY A 220 28.74 10.26 -16.42
C GLY A 220 29.81 9.55 -15.61
N GLY A 221 29.56 9.29 -14.35
CA GLY A 221 30.31 8.34 -13.55
C GLY A 221 30.48 6.98 -14.26
N PRO A 222 30.90 5.92 -13.59
CA PRO A 222 31.17 4.61 -14.20
C PRO A 222 29.95 3.95 -14.86
N ALA A 223 28.75 4.48 -14.65
CA ALA A 223 27.54 4.12 -15.38
C ALA A 223 26.77 5.39 -15.75
N PRO A 224 26.24 5.49 -16.98
CA PRO A 224 25.49 6.67 -17.40
C PRO A 224 24.24 6.88 -16.56
N PRO A 225 23.79 8.14 -16.40
CA PRO A 225 22.49 8.43 -15.82
C PRO A 225 21.37 7.86 -16.68
N ILE A 226 20.24 7.57 -16.07
CA ILE A 226 19.02 7.08 -16.75
C ILE A 226 17.80 7.85 -16.31
N LEU A 227 16.84 7.97 -17.24
CA LEU A 227 15.50 8.47 -16.99
C LEU A 227 14.51 7.31 -16.91
N LEU A 228 13.59 7.41 -15.94
CA LEU A 228 12.44 6.53 -15.82
C LEU A 228 11.18 7.38 -15.97
N LEU A 229 10.24 6.89 -16.76
CA LEU A 229 8.96 7.56 -16.96
C LEU A 229 8.03 7.19 -15.82
N SER A 230 7.58 8.18 -15.05
CA SER A 230 6.71 7.95 -13.90
C SER A 230 5.21 8.16 -14.23
N LEU A 231 4.37 7.68 -13.32
CA LEU A 231 2.94 7.88 -13.27
C LEU A 231 2.58 8.80 -12.06
N PRO A 232 1.55 9.64 -12.17
CA PRO A 232 0.73 9.90 -13.34
C PRO A 232 1.47 10.75 -14.38
N GLY A 233 1.31 10.38 -15.65
CA GLY A 233 1.95 11.13 -16.74
C GLY A 233 1.43 10.68 -18.10
N ASN A 234 1.62 11.49 -19.11
CA ASN A 234 1.20 11.15 -20.47
C ASN A 234 2.29 10.38 -21.22
N ILE A 235 2.55 9.14 -20.76
CA ILE A 235 3.59 8.26 -21.31
C ILE A 235 3.42 7.93 -22.80
N VAL A 236 2.22 8.07 -23.34
CA VAL A 236 1.90 7.74 -24.75
C VAL A 236 2.45 8.78 -25.73
N ARG A 237 2.77 9.98 -25.26
CA ARG A 237 3.20 11.11 -26.11
C ARG A 237 4.71 11.28 -26.22
N ILE A 238 5.52 10.42 -25.62
CA ILE A 238 6.97 10.56 -25.69
C ILE A 238 7.44 10.22 -27.10
N PRO A 239 8.04 11.15 -27.85
CA PRO A 239 8.52 10.90 -29.18
C PRO A 239 9.57 9.78 -29.20
N ALA A 240 9.61 9.01 -30.28
CA ALA A 240 10.64 7.97 -30.44
C ALA A 240 12.07 8.55 -30.50
N SER A 241 12.21 9.82 -30.90
CA SER A 241 13.48 10.55 -30.95
C SER A 241 14.08 10.91 -29.58
N GLU A 242 13.28 10.92 -28.52
CA GLU A 242 13.77 11.27 -27.17
C GLU A 242 14.55 10.15 -26.47
N THR A 243 14.56 8.94 -27.07
CA THR A 243 15.43 7.85 -26.55
C THR A 243 16.90 8.05 -26.87
N ASP A 244 17.24 8.97 -27.78
CA ASP A 244 18.60 9.26 -28.26
C ASP A 244 19.18 10.56 -27.65
N GLY A 245 18.51 11.13 -26.64
CA GLY A 245 18.98 12.32 -25.92
C GLY A 245 20.22 12.04 -25.05
N PRO A 246 20.80 13.08 -24.42
CA PRO A 246 21.99 12.97 -23.56
C PRO A 246 21.76 12.05 -22.36
N VAL A 247 20.52 11.84 -21.95
CA VAL A 247 20.14 10.85 -20.95
C VAL A 247 19.11 9.88 -21.51
N ARG A 248 19.44 8.61 -21.41
CA ARG A 248 18.62 7.52 -21.96
C ARG A 248 17.36 7.31 -21.13
N ILE A 249 16.18 7.30 -21.75
CA ILE A 249 15.00 6.72 -21.17
C ILE A 249 15.20 5.21 -21.12
N ALA A 250 15.25 4.65 -19.91
CA ALA A 250 15.59 3.27 -19.69
C ALA A 250 14.46 2.43 -19.08
N GLY A 251 13.42 3.07 -18.54
CA GLY A 251 12.32 2.38 -17.93
C GLY A 251 11.03 3.18 -17.86
N VAL A 252 9.94 2.50 -17.52
CA VAL A 252 8.61 3.05 -17.33
C VAL A 252 7.92 2.42 -16.14
N GLU A 253 7.22 3.22 -15.34
CA GLU A 253 6.41 2.70 -14.25
C GLU A 253 5.20 1.96 -14.79
N ALA A 254 5.09 0.67 -14.44
CA ALA A 254 3.93 -0.16 -14.72
C ALA A 254 2.92 -0.09 -13.57
N ILE A 255 3.41 0.12 -12.35
CA ILE A 255 2.60 0.27 -11.14
C ILE A 255 3.17 1.42 -10.33
N ASP A 256 2.30 2.34 -9.96
CA ASP A 256 2.58 3.43 -9.05
C ASP A 256 1.63 3.35 -7.84
N GLY A 257 2.15 3.60 -6.65
CA GLY A 257 1.44 3.50 -5.37
C GLY A 257 0.62 4.75 -5.00
N SER A 258 0.81 5.88 -5.67
CA SER A 258 0.00 7.07 -5.42
C SER A 258 -1.47 6.88 -5.84
N PRO A 259 -2.40 7.63 -5.26
CA PRO A 259 -3.81 7.51 -5.65
C PRO A 259 -4.08 7.75 -7.14
N ARG A 260 -3.35 8.69 -7.75
CA ARG A 260 -3.49 9.01 -9.18
C ARG A 260 -2.78 7.97 -10.04
N GLY A 261 -1.56 7.60 -9.67
CA GLY A 261 -0.75 6.61 -10.35
C GLY A 261 -1.40 5.23 -10.34
N MET A 262 -1.97 4.78 -9.22
CA MET A 262 -2.75 3.54 -9.16
C MET A 262 -3.96 3.55 -10.10
N ALA A 263 -4.66 4.67 -10.18
CA ALA A 263 -5.79 4.78 -11.10
C ALA A 263 -5.34 4.71 -12.56
N GLN A 264 -4.21 5.30 -12.89
CA GLN A 264 -3.62 5.25 -14.21
C GLN A 264 -3.04 3.88 -14.52
N SER A 265 -2.25 3.29 -13.64
CA SER A 265 -1.72 1.92 -13.77
C SER A 265 -2.84 0.91 -14.07
N ALA A 266 -3.95 1.00 -13.33
CA ALA A 266 -5.07 0.11 -13.51
C ALA A 266 -5.81 0.32 -14.85
N ARG A 267 -5.84 1.55 -15.38
CA ARG A 267 -6.52 1.89 -16.63
C ARG A 267 -5.68 1.59 -17.85
N ASP A 268 -4.38 1.93 -17.78
CA ASP A 268 -3.50 2.00 -18.95
C ASP A 268 -2.48 0.85 -19.00
N GLN A 269 -2.61 -0.18 -18.13
CA GLN A 269 -1.63 -1.25 -17.96
C GLN A 269 -1.20 -1.92 -19.28
N ASP A 270 -2.15 -2.26 -20.13
CA ASP A 270 -1.83 -2.91 -21.41
C ASP A 270 -1.05 -1.98 -22.36
N ALA A 271 -1.36 -0.68 -22.36
CA ALA A 271 -0.65 0.30 -23.14
C ALA A 271 0.78 0.53 -22.61
N ILE A 272 0.95 0.54 -21.30
CA ILE A 272 2.26 0.66 -20.64
C ILE A 272 3.15 -0.54 -20.98
N ILE A 273 2.60 -1.75 -20.90
CA ILE A 273 3.32 -2.98 -21.26
C ILE A 273 3.73 -2.95 -22.72
N ALA A 274 2.81 -2.59 -23.64
CA ALA A 274 3.10 -2.49 -25.05
C ALA A 274 4.18 -1.43 -25.35
N LEU A 275 4.17 -0.29 -24.66
CA LEU A 275 5.20 0.73 -24.76
C LEU A 275 6.56 0.19 -24.31
N ALA A 276 6.62 -0.45 -23.14
CA ALA A 276 7.84 -1.04 -22.60
C ALA A 276 8.44 -2.07 -23.56
N GLU A 277 7.61 -2.97 -24.11
CA GLU A 277 8.04 -3.99 -25.08
C GLU A 277 8.53 -3.37 -26.39
N SER A 278 7.80 -2.42 -26.95
CA SER A 278 8.13 -1.80 -28.26
C SER A 278 9.42 -0.98 -28.23
N ARG A 279 9.77 -0.42 -27.05
CA ARG A 279 10.96 0.43 -26.88
C ARG A 279 12.05 -0.22 -26.04
N HIS A 280 11.92 -1.49 -25.68
CA HIS A 280 12.87 -2.22 -24.84
C HIS A 280 13.14 -1.55 -23.48
N LEU A 281 12.12 -0.91 -22.89
CA LEU A 281 12.20 -0.26 -21.59
C LEU A 281 12.01 -1.27 -20.47
N ALA A 282 12.71 -1.09 -19.35
CA ALA A 282 12.43 -1.83 -18.14
C ALA A 282 11.07 -1.43 -17.58
N MET A 283 10.22 -2.39 -17.27
CA MET A 283 9.03 -2.11 -16.46
C MET A 283 9.43 -2.06 -14.99
N ILE A 284 9.06 -0.99 -14.30
CA ILE A 284 9.32 -0.83 -12.88
C ILE A 284 8.03 -0.62 -12.09
N SER A 285 8.11 -0.80 -10.79
CA SER A 285 7.09 -0.37 -9.85
C SER A 285 7.62 0.72 -8.95
N ALA A 286 6.74 1.59 -8.53
CA ALA A 286 6.99 2.68 -7.62
C ALA A 286 6.04 2.62 -6.43
N SER A 287 6.51 2.97 -5.24
CA SER A 287 5.63 3.19 -4.10
C SER A 287 4.98 4.57 -4.15
N ASP A 288 5.70 5.53 -4.69
CA ASP A 288 5.36 6.96 -4.65
C ASP A 288 4.88 7.36 -3.25
N ASN A 289 5.66 6.89 -2.23
CA ASN A 289 5.27 7.04 -0.84
C ASN A 289 5.73 8.39 -0.30
N HIS A 290 4.76 9.19 0.09
CA HIS A 290 4.94 10.52 0.72
C HIS A 290 4.80 10.49 2.25
N GLY A 291 4.99 9.32 2.87
CA GLY A 291 4.94 9.17 4.34
C GLY A 291 3.60 8.72 4.91
N TRP A 292 2.68 8.30 4.07
CA TRP A 292 1.42 7.74 4.54
C TRP A 292 1.56 6.24 4.82
N GLY A 293 0.83 5.72 5.80
CA GLY A 293 0.83 4.30 6.19
C GLY A 293 0.11 3.38 5.18
N ARG A 294 0.39 3.59 3.90
CA ARG A 294 -0.15 2.78 2.80
C ARG A 294 0.59 1.47 2.68
N THR A 295 -0.02 0.51 2.04
CA THR A 295 0.61 -0.77 1.72
C THR A 295 1.43 -0.64 0.45
N ALA A 296 2.62 -1.23 0.42
CA ALA A 296 3.41 -1.34 -0.80
C ALA A 296 2.61 -2.10 -1.88
N PRO A 297 2.31 -1.49 -3.04
CA PRO A 297 1.46 -2.11 -4.05
C PRO A 297 2.20 -3.16 -4.88
N ALA A 298 3.50 -2.96 -5.10
CA ALA A 298 4.35 -3.80 -5.92
C ALA A 298 5.82 -3.61 -5.60
N TRP A 299 6.66 -4.45 -6.16
CA TRP A 299 8.12 -4.44 -6.02
C TRP A 299 8.79 -4.68 -7.38
N SER A 300 9.82 -3.90 -7.68
CA SER A 300 10.73 -4.16 -8.80
C SER A 300 11.81 -5.12 -8.34
N VAL A 301 11.81 -6.32 -8.86
CA VAL A 301 12.78 -7.37 -8.49
C VAL A 301 13.81 -7.53 -9.60
N LEU A 302 15.08 -7.36 -9.27
CA LEU A 302 16.22 -7.50 -10.18
C LEU A 302 17.12 -8.65 -9.72
N ARG A 303 17.82 -9.25 -10.66
CA ARG A 303 18.90 -10.20 -10.35
C ARG A 303 20.24 -9.48 -10.37
N ILE A 304 20.86 -9.35 -9.23
CA ILE A 304 22.20 -8.74 -9.05
C ILE A 304 23.02 -9.67 -8.15
N PRO A 305 23.84 -10.55 -8.72
CA PRO A 305 24.68 -11.47 -7.94
C PRO A 305 25.59 -10.73 -6.96
N GLY A 306 25.63 -11.19 -5.72
CA GLY A 306 26.50 -10.63 -4.68
C GLY A 306 26.13 -9.24 -4.18
N TRP A 307 24.93 -8.72 -4.48
CA TRP A 307 24.51 -7.36 -4.10
C TRP A 307 24.64 -7.05 -2.62
N ARG A 308 24.56 -8.06 -1.77
CA ARG A 308 24.64 -7.88 -0.31
C ARG A 308 25.96 -7.37 0.17
N ASP A 309 27.04 -7.72 -0.54
CA ASP A 309 28.42 -7.32 -0.21
C ASP A 309 28.85 -6.02 -0.90
N MET A 310 28.01 -5.48 -1.79
CA MET A 310 28.26 -4.21 -2.48
C MET A 310 28.09 -3.03 -1.54
N THR A 311 28.88 -1.99 -1.77
CA THR A 311 28.59 -0.66 -1.19
C THR A 311 27.34 -0.08 -1.83
N PRO A 312 26.60 0.83 -1.17
CA PRO A 312 25.44 1.49 -1.78
C PRO A 312 25.73 2.12 -3.15
N ALA A 313 26.90 2.73 -3.32
CA ALA A 313 27.30 3.33 -4.59
C ALA A 313 27.53 2.28 -5.69
N SER A 314 28.18 1.16 -5.36
CA SER A 314 28.37 0.05 -6.31
C SER A 314 27.06 -0.61 -6.68
N LEU A 315 26.13 -0.71 -5.73
CA LEU A 315 24.80 -1.24 -5.98
C LEU A 315 23.99 -0.34 -6.93
N ASP A 316 24.03 0.99 -6.75
CA ASP A 316 23.38 1.94 -7.69
C ASP A 316 23.87 1.73 -9.12
N ILE A 317 25.21 1.64 -9.29
CA ILE A 317 25.82 1.37 -10.59
C ILE A 317 25.33 0.04 -11.17
N ALA A 318 25.32 -1.03 -10.37
CA ALA A 318 24.89 -2.36 -10.81
C ALA A 318 23.42 -2.38 -11.23
N ILE A 319 22.54 -1.70 -10.49
CA ILE A 319 21.12 -1.57 -10.83
C ILE A 319 20.96 -0.88 -12.19
N ARG A 320 21.59 0.29 -12.38
CA ARG A 320 21.48 1.05 -13.64
C ARG A 320 22.05 0.28 -14.82
N LEU A 321 23.23 -0.33 -14.68
CA LEU A 321 23.82 -1.17 -15.74
C LEU A 321 22.93 -2.37 -16.09
N THR A 322 22.29 -2.99 -15.11
CA THR A 322 21.33 -4.08 -15.35
C THR A 322 20.13 -3.59 -16.17
N ILE A 323 19.58 -2.44 -15.80
CA ILE A 323 18.47 -1.82 -16.57
C ILE A 323 18.87 -1.49 -17.99
N ILE A 324 20.02 -0.84 -18.18
CA ILE A 324 20.51 -0.44 -19.49
C ILE A 324 20.80 -1.64 -20.41
N SER A 325 21.42 -2.68 -19.85
CA SER A 325 21.87 -3.83 -20.65
C SER A 325 20.77 -4.84 -20.96
N GLN A 326 19.78 -4.99 -20.07
CA GLN A 326 18.75 -6.02 -20.21
C GLN A 326 17.38 -5.48 -20.62
N GLY A 327 17.13 -4.17 -20.51
CA GLY A 327 15.87 -3.52 -20.92
C GLY A 327 14.66 -4.21 -20.28
N THR A 328 13.70 -4.65 -21.09
CA THR A 328 12.47 -5.31 -20.62
C THR A 328 12.68 -6.54 -19.72
N ARG A 329 13.87 -7.18 -19.80
CA ARG A 329 14.21 -8.36 -18.98
C ARG A 329 14.91 -8.02 -17.67
N ALA A 330 15.28 -6.76 -17.46
CA ALA A 330 16.04 -6.33 -16.29
C ALA A 330 15.26 -6.49 -14.98
N VAL A 331 13.96 -6.24 -15.05
CA VAL A 331 13.10 -6.11 -13.88
C VAL A 331 11.88 -7.03 -14.01
N LYS A 332 11.60 -7.74 -12.95
CA LYS A 332 10.37 -8.48 -12.73
C LYS A 332 9.48 -7.67 -11.77
N VAL A 333 8.33 -7.21 -12.23
CA VAL A 333 7.39 -6.47 -11.38
C VAL A 333 6.47 -7.45 -10.67
N ILE A 334 6.63 -7.55 -9.35
CA ILE A 334 5.80 -8.38 -8.48
C ILE A 334 4.79 -7.47 -7.78
N ALA A 335 3.52 -7.65 -8.09
CA ALA A 335 2.45 -6.83 -7.53
C ALA A 335 1.60 -7.61 -6.53
N ARG A 336 1.02 -6.91 -5.57
CA ARG A 336 -0.06 -7.46 -4.76
C ARG A 336 -1.28 -7.71 -5.64
N ARG A 337 -1.95 -8.83 -5.39
CA ARG A 337 -3.21 -9.11 -6.07
C ARG A 337 -4.27 -8.13 -5.61
N THR A 338 -4.71 -7.29 -6.53
CA THR A 338 -5.77 -6.31 -6.32
C THR A 338 -7.00 -6.66 -7.17
N VAL A 339 -8.07 -5.90 -6.98
CA VAL A 339 -9.24 -5.98 -7.82
C VAL A 339 -9.01 -5.15 -9.09
N PRO A 340 -9.25 -5.70 -10.28
CA PRO A 340 -9.12 -4.95 -11.52
C PRO A 340 -9.91 -3.64 -11.49
N ALA A 341 -9.46 -2.67 -12.27
CA ALA A 341 -10.21 -1.42 -12.45
C ALA A 341 -11.63 -1.73 -12.95
N PRO A 342 -12.67 -1.13 -12.35
CA PRO A 342 -14.04 -1.40 -12.75
C PRO A 342 -14.30 -0.84 -14.15
N ARG A 343 -14.89 -1.66 -15.02
CA ARG A 343 -15.24 -1.31 -16.40
C ARG A 343 -16.61 -0.62 -16.51
N ASN A 344 -17.44 -0.76 -15.48
CA ASN A 344 -18.78 -0.22 -15.45
C ASN A 344 -19.24 0.11 -14.01
N ARG A 345 -20.39 0.80 -13.90
CA ARG A 345 -20.94 1.24 -12.61
C ARG A 345 -21.33 0.08 -11.67
N LEU A 346 -21.72 -1.07 -12.22
CA LEU A 346 -22.09 -2.24 -11.42
C LEU A 346 -20.84 -2.88 -10.80
N GLU A 347 -19.77 -3.06 -11.57
CA GLU A 347 -18.48 -3.53 -11.06
C GLU A 347 -17.93 -2.57 -10.01
N MET A 348 -18.07 -1.26 -10.21
CA MET A 348 -17.69 -0.26 -9.21
C MET A 348 -18.52 -0.42 -7.93
N ALA A 349 -19.84 -0.55 -8.03
CA ALA A 349 -20.74 -0.70 -6.86
C ALA A 349 -20.49 -2.01 -6.10
N THR A 350 -20.16 -3.09 -6.79
CA THR A 350 -19.88 -4.40 -6.19
C THR A 350 -18.40 -4.60 -5.80
N GLY A 351 -17.53 -3.67 -6.18
CA GLY A 351 -16.08 -3.74 -5.99
C GLY A 351 -15.69 -4.04 -4.55
N GLY A 352 -16.35 -3.43 -3.57
CA GLY A 352 -16.09 -3.69 -2.15
C GLY A 352 -16.32 -5.14 -1.72
N ILE A 353 -17.31 -5.82 -2.29
CA ILE A 353 -17.57 -7.24 -2.04
C ILE A 353 -16.44 -8.07 -2.65
N VAL A 354 -16.05 -7.74 -3.88
CA VAL A 354 -14.96 -8.44 -4.59
C VAL A 354 -13.63 -8.25 -3.84
N VAL A 355 -13.35 -7.04 -3.35
CA VAL A 355 -12.18 -6.76 -2.50
C VAL A 355 -12.16 -7.66 -1.27
N ALA A 356 -13.27 -7.75 -0.53
CA ALA A 356 -13.38 -8.61 0.64
C ALA A 356 -13.15 -10.10 0.30
N LEU A 357 -13.71 -10.56 -0.82
CA LEU A 357 -13.53 -11.93 -1.29
C LEU A 357 -12.07 -12.21 -1.69
N VAL A 358 -11.41 -11.30 -2.43
CA VAL A 358 -10.01 -11.41 -2.78
C VAL A 358 -9.15 -11.44 -1.52
N MET A 359 -9.37 -10.51 -0.60
CA MET A 359 -8.70 -10.47 0.70
C MET A 359 -8.81 -11.82 1.44
N MET A 360 -10.01 -12.35 1.61
CA MET A 360 -10.23 -13.63 2.31
C MET A 360 -9.55 -14.80 1.60
N ARG A 361 -9.48 -14.79 0.27
CA ARG A 361 -8.85 -15.87 -0.51
C ARG A 361 -7.33 -15.80 -0.55
N THR A 362 -6.75 -14.64 -0.29
CA THR A 362 -5.29 -14.42 -0.25
C THR A 362 -4.69 -14.50 1.16
N MET A 363 -5.53 -14.59 2.21
CA MET A 363 -5.08 -14.74 3.60
C MET A 363 -4.27 -16.03 3.80
N ASN A 364 -3.19 -15.92 4.55
CA ASN A 364 -2.43 -17.07 5.06
C ASN A 364 -3.16 -17.76 6.23
N VAL A 365 -2.60 -18.84 6.76
CA VAL A 365 -3.20 -19.60 7.87
C VAL A 365 -3.24 -18.79 9.17
N ALA A 366 -2.17 -18.03 9.48
CA ALA A 366 -2.08 -17.21 10.68
C ALA A 366 -3.13 -16.09 10.66
N ASP A 367 -3.31 -15.43 9.53
CA ASP A 367 -4.38 -14.44 9.33
C ASP A 367 -5.75 -15.03 9.64
N ARG A 368 -6.07 -16.19 9.06
CA ARG A 368 -7.38 -16.86 9.25
C ARG A 368 -7.61 -17.22 10.70
N LEU A 369 -6.59 -17.74 11.39
CA LEU A 369 -6.69 -18.05 12.82
C LEU A 369 -6.91 -16.79 13.67
N SER A 370 -6.23 -15.71 13.37
CA SER A 370 -6.43 -14.41 14.01
C SER A 370 -7.85 -13.90 13.80
N TRP A 371 -8.36 -13.90 12.57
CA TRP A 371 -9.75 -13.52 12.27
C TRP A 371 -10.76 -14.36 13.06
N MET A 372 -10.54 -15.67 13.16
CA MET A 372 -11.39 -16.56 13.97
C MET A 372 -11.34 -16.17 15.44
N ALA A 373 -10.14 -15.98 16.00
CA ALA A 373 -9.95 -15.63 17.41
C ALA A 373 -10.65 -14.30 17.76
N TRP A 374 -10.48 -13.27 16.92
CA TRP A 374 -11.17 -11.98 17.08
C TRP A 374 -12.70 -12.13 16.99
N SER A 375 -13.20 -12.89 16.01
CA SER A 375 -14.64 -13.11 15.82
C SER A 375 -15.25 -13.81 17.02
N TRP A 376 -14.60 -14.88 17.54
CA TRP A 376 -15.05 -15.58 18.73
C TRP A 376 -14.98 -14.70 19.98
N GLY A 377 -13.91 -13.93 20.14
CA GLY A 377 -13.75 -12.97 21.25
C GLY A 377 -14.87 -11.93 21.27
N LEU A 378 -15.16 -11.32 20.13
CA LEU A 378 -16.26 -10.35 20.00
C LEU A 378 -17.63 -10.98 20.23
N CYS A 379 -17.87 -12.19 19.73
CA CYS A 379 -19.09 -12.94 19.99
C CYS A 379 -19.28 -13.21 21.49
N PHE A 380 -18.24 -13.72 22.15
CA PHE A 380 -18.27 -13.98 23.59
C PHE A 380 -18.55 -12.72 24.42
N LEU A 381 -17.85 -11.61 24.12
CA LEU A 381 -18.06 -10.33 24.79
C LEU A 381 -19.49 -9.81 24.58
N SER A 382 -20.02 -9.94 23.38
CA SER A 382 -21.40 -9.55 23.05
C SER A 382 -22.44 -10.36 23.82
N LEU A 383 -22.26 -11.68 23.89
CA LEU A 383 -23.13 -12.57 24.67
C LEU A 383 -23.06 -12.28 26.17
N ARG A 384 -21.87 -12.04 26.70
CA ARG A 384 -21.67 -11.66 28.11
C ARG A 384 -22.35 -10.32 28.42
N GLY A 385 -22.23 -9.34 27.53
CA GLY A 385 -22.89 -8.04 27.63
C GLY A 385 -24.43 -8.18 27.61
N ALA A 386 -24.97 -8.98 26.70
CA ALA A 386 -26.41 -9.25 26.61
C ALA A 386 -26.95 -9.91 27.90
N ARG A 387 -26.26 -10.92 28.44
CA ARG A 387 -26.60 -11.57 29.71
C ARG A 387 -26.60 -10.59 30.89
N ARG A 388 -25.58 -9.72 30.99
CA ARG A 388 -25.52 -8.68 32.02
C ARG A 388 -26.68 -7.70 31.93
N ASN A 389 -27.04 -7.26 30.73
CA ASN A 389 -28.16 -6.36 30.51
C ASN A 389 -29.51 -7.02 30.83
N ALA A 390 -29.71 -8.27 30.45
CA ALA A 390 -30.91 -9.05 30.82
C ALA A 390 -31.08 -9.18 32.34
N ASN A 391 -29.99 -9.47 33.06
CA ASN A 391 -30.02 -9.58 34.53
C ASN A 391 -30.32 -8.21 35.18
N LYS A 392 -29.75 -7.10 34.68
CA LYS A 392 -30.08 -5.75 35.16
C LYS A 392 -31.55 -5.41 34.94
N SER A 393 -32.10 -5.78 33.77
CA SER A 393 -33.50 -5.56 33.45
C SER A 393 -34.43 -6.35 34.33
N ARG A 394 -34.11 -7.63 34.60
CA ARG A 394 -34.87 -8.49 35.54
C ARG A 394 -34.85 -7.92 36.99
N ALA A 395 -33.68 -7.47 37.45
CA ALA A 395 -33.56 -6.86 38.78
C ALA A 395 -34.37 -5.55 38.90
N ARG A 396 -34.39 -4.72 37.85
CA ARG A 396 -35.24 -3.50 37.79
C ARG A 396 -36.73 -3.83 37.81
N LEU A 397 -37.11 -4.85 37.07
CA LEU A 397 -38.52 -5.30 37.02
C LEU A 397 -38.98 -5.81 38.39
N LYS A 398 -38.13 -6.65 39.07
CA LYS A 398 -38.39 -7.16 40.40
C LYS A 398 -38.58 -6.01 41.41
N LYS A 399 -37.67 -5.05 41.47
CA LYS A 399 -37.78 -3.84 42.30
C LYS A 399 -39.06 -3.04 42.04
N ARG A 400 -39.49 -2.96 40.76
CA ARG A 400 -40.67 -2.23 40.39
C ARG A 400 -41.94 -2.96 40.84
N MET A 401 -41.93 -4.28 40.78
CA MET A 401 -43.03 -5.13 41.31
C MET A 401 -43.14 -5.05 42.85
N GLU A 402 -41.99 -5.15 43.53
CA GLU A 402 -41.92 -5.01 45.01
C GLU A 402 -42.45 -3.65 45.47
N ARG A 403 -42.11 -2.55 44.76
CA ARG A 403 -42.62 -1.21 45.04
C ARG A 403 -44.14 -1.07 44.80
N LYS A 404 -44.70 -1.81 43.83
CA LYS A 404 -46.16 -1.79 43.58
C LYS A 404 -46.94 -2.63 44.58
N LEU A 405 -46.35 -3.67 45.15
CA LEU A 405 -47.00 -4.55 46.13
C LEU A 405 -46.97 -3.99 47.57
N ARG A 406 -45.95 -3.14 47.92
CA ARG A 406 -45.92 -2.51 49.25
C ARG A 406 -47.17 -1.74 49.65
N PRO A 407 -47.75 -0.85 48.85
CA PRO A 407 -48.98 -0.11 49.28
C PRO A 407 -50.18 -1.01 49.46
N ALA A 408 -50.27 -2.21 48.85
CA ALA A 408 -51.38 -3.12 49.01
C ALA A 408 -51.32 -3.92 50.35
N ILE A 409 -50.13 -4.01 50.98
CA ILE A 409 -49.97 -4.70 52.27
C ILE A 409 -50.24 -3.73 53.41
N ASP A 410 -49.92 -2.45 53.26
CA ASP A 410 -50.12 -1.42 54.30
C ASP A 410 -51.60 -0.97 54.42
N VAL A 411 -52.49 -1.39 53.51
CA VAL A 411 -53.95 -1.11 53.57
C VAL A 411 -54.72 -2.32 54.15
N ALA A 412 -54.03 -3.46 54.29
CA ALA A 412 -54.68 -4.72 54.82
C ALA A 412 -54.21 -5.04 56.25
N ALA A 413 -53.40 -4.20 56.88
CA ALA A 413 -53.04 -4.27 58.30
C ALA A 413 -53.69 -3.10 59.04
#